data_e6291f59411d36b423cac1a938dd73b1
#
_entry.id   e6291f59411d36b423cac1a938dd73b1
#
_cell.length_a   1.000
_cell.length_b   1.000
_cell.length_c   1.000
_cell.angle_alpha   90.00
_cell.angle_beta   90.00
_cell.angle_gamma   90.00
#
_symmetry.space_group_name_H-M   'P 1'
#
loop_
_entity.id
_entity.type
_entity.pdbx_description
1 polymer ?
#
loop_
_entity_poly.entity_id
_entity_poly.type
_entity_poly.pdbx_seq_one_letter_code
_entity_poly.pdbx_strand_id
1 'polypeptide(L)' 'MRLSARNIIKGKVLEVTLGATTAHVRIDVGGGTVITSSITNEAVEALAIKVGDAAYAVIKASDVMVGKD' A
#
# COMPACT_ATOMS: atom_id res chain seq x y z
N MET A 1 -11.46 -6.32 -9.55
CA MET A 1 -10.89 -4.96 -9.54
C MET A 1 -10.23 -4.67 -10.87
N ARG A 2 -10.64 -3.60 -11.51
CA ARG A 2 -10.07 -3.18 -12.80
C ARG A 2 -9.43 -1.83 -12.66
N LEU A 3 -8.13 -1.75 -12.98
CA LEU A 3 -7.34 -0.54 -12.81
C LEU A 3 -6.44 -0.34 -14.02
N SER A 4 -6.09 0.91 -14.29
CA SER A 4 -5.09 1.22 -15.31
C SER A 4 -3.67 0.94 -14.85
N ALA A 5 -3.46 0.84 -13.54
CA ALA A 5 -2.16 0.48 -12.98
C ALA A 5 -1.73 -0.91 -13.43
N ARG A 6 -0.44 -1.08 -13.70
CA ARG A 6 0.13 -2.34 -14.19
C ARG A 6 0.67 -3.23 -13.09
N ASN A 7 0.89 -2.68 -11.91
CA ASN A 7 1.47 -3.40 -10.78
C ASN A 7 0.44 -3.49 -9.66
N ILE A 8 -0.06 -4.69 -9.43
CA ILE A 8 -1.04 -4.97 -8.38
C ILE A 8 -0.47 -6.15 -7.59
N ILE A 9 -0.09 -5.89 -6.34
CA ILE A 9 0.57 -6.87 -5.50
C ILE A 9 -0.28 -7.12 -4.27
N LYS A 10 -0.78 -8.35 -4.13
CA LYS A 10 -1.58 -8.72 -2.96
C LYS A 10 -0.67 -8.92 -1.75
N GLY A 11 -1.10 -8.41 -0.61
CA GLY A 11 -0.39 -8.55 0.63
C GLY A 11 -1.31 -8.44 1.84
N LYS A 12 -0.71 -8.28 2.98
CA LYS A 12 -1.39 -8.16 4.26
C LYS A 12 -0.98 -6.87 4.94
N VAL A 13 -1.95 -6.13 5.43
CA VAL A 13 -1.68 -4.87 6.15
C VAL A 13 -0.93 -5.18 7.44
N LEU A 14 0.28 -4.68 7.54
CA LEU A 14 1.17 -4.87 8.67
C LEU A 14 1.03 -3.76 9.71
N GLU A 15 0.87 -2.54 9.24
CA GLU A 15 0.86 -1.36 10.10
C GLU A 15 0.06 -0.23 9.44
N VAL A 16 -0.68 0.52 10.25
CA VAL A 16 -1.39 1.72 9.84
C VAL A 16 -1.04 2.82 10.82
N THR A 17 -0.40 3.88 10.34
CA THR A 17 -0.03 5.02 11.17
C THR A 17 -0.70 6.28 10.63
N LEU A 18 -1.64 6.81 11.40
CA LEU A 18 -2.36 8.03 11.02
C LEU A 18 -1.53 9.26 11.41
N GLY A 19 -1.43 10.21 10.49
CA GLY A 19 -0.86 11.52 10.76
C GLY A 19 -1.95 12.58 10.90
N ALA A 20 -1.63 13.84 10.67
CA ALA A 20 -2.60 14.93 10.74
C ALA A 20 -3.64 14.81 9.62
N THR A 21 -3.20 14.55 8.40
CA THR A 21 -4.06 14.38 7.21
C THR A 21 -3.70 13.16 6.38
N THR A 22 -2.46 12.68 6.51
CA THR A 22 -1.91 11.60 5.70
C THR A 22 -1.52 10.43 6.58
N ALA A 23 -1.78 9.24 6.12
CA ALA A 23 -1.45 7.99 6.82
C ALA A 23 -0.39 7.21 6.07
N HIS A 24 0.40 6.46 6.81
CA HIS A 24 1.30 5.46 6.23
C HIS A 24 0.70 4.08 6.45
N VAL A 25 0.59 3.31 5.38
CA VAL A 25 0.14 1.93 5.41
C VAL A 25 1.27 1.05 4.92
N ARG A 26 1.66 0.09 5.73
CA ARG A 26 2.70 -0.86 5.38
C ARG A 26 2.07 -2.20 5.07
N ILE A 27 2.42 -2.73 3.92
CA ILE A 27 1.84 -3.97 3.38
C ILE A 27 2.94 -5.00 3.22
N ASP A 28 2.80 -6.12 3.93
CA ASP A 28 3.69 -7.27 3.81
C ASP A 28 3.26 -8.05 2.57
N VAL A 29 4.11 -8.07 1.56
CA VAL A 29 3.84 -8.79 0.30
C VAL A 29 4.56 -10.13 0.21
N GLY A 30 5.14 -10.58 1.32
CA GLY A 30 5.83 -11.87 1.40
C GLY A 30 7.34 -11.75 1.17
N GLY A 31 8.06 -12.83 1.49
CA GLY A 31 9.50 -12.90 1.29
C GLY A 31 10.32 -11.87 2.06
N GLY A 32 9.77 -11.28 3.12
CA GLY A 32 10.43 -10.22 3.87
C GLY A 32 10.30 -8.84 3.25
N THR A 33 9.51 -8.70 2.19
CA THR A 33 9.31 -7.42 1.49
C THR A 33 8.09 -6.70 2.04
N VAL A 34 8.28 -5.44 2.41
CA VAL A 34 7.20 -4.57 2.87
C VAL A 34 7.11 -3.36 1.95
N ILE A 35 5.91 -3.09 1.45
CA ILE A 35 5.64 -1.91 0.65
C ILE A 35 4.98 -0.87 1.53
N THR A 36 5.53 0.34 1.54
CA THR A 36 4.99 1.46 2.31
C THR A 36 4.21 2.38 1.39
N SER A 37 2.97 2.64 1.76
CA SER A 37 2.08 3.54 1.04
C SER A 37 1.80 4.77 1.90
N SER A 38 1.68 5.91 1.26
CA SER A 38 1.23 7.16 1.90
C SER A 38 -0.08 7.56 1.23
N ILE A 39 -1.17 7.49 2.00
CA ILE A 39 -2.51 7.85 1.53
C ILE A 39 -3.16 8.77 2.55
N THR A 40 -4.27 9.40 2.20
CA THR A 40 -4.97 10.26 3.13
C THR A 40 -5.62 9.45 4.26
N ASN A 41 -5.79 10.10 5.41
CA ASN A 41 -6.55 9.49 6.51
C ASN A 41 -7.97 9.13 6.05
N GLU A 42 -8.56 9.97 5.20
CA GLU A 42 -9.88 9.72 4.62
C GLU A 42 -9.91 8.44 3.80
N ALA A 43 -8.85 8.17 3.02
CA ALA A 43 -8.76 6.95 2.21
C ALA A 43 -8.66 5.71 3.10
N VAL A 44 -7.90 5.78 4.19
CA VAL A 44 -7.82 4.69 5.17
C VAL A 44 -9.21 4.38 5.73
N GLU A 45 -9.94 5.42 6.10
CA GLU A 45 -11.30 5.29 6.65
C GLU A 45 -12.27 4.73 5.61
N ALA A 46 -12.26 5.30 4.40
CA ALA A 46 -13.16 4.89 3.32
C ALA A 46 -12.95 3.42 2.92
N LEU A 47 -11.70 2.96 2.93
CA LEU A 47 -11.37 1.56 2.64
C LEU A 47 -11.45 0.65 3.87
N ALA A 48 -11.71 1.22 5.04
CA ALA A 48 -11.78 0.50 6.31
C ALA A 48 -10.53 -0.36 6.56
N ILE A 49 -9.36 0.18 6.26
CA ILE A 49 -8.10 -0.56 6.37
C ILE A 49 -7.74 -0.80 7.84
N LYS A 50 -7.46 -2.05 8.16
CA LYS A 50 -7.03 -2.47 9.50
C LYS A 50 -5.83 -3.39 9.39
N VAL A 51 -5.01 -3.41 10.43
CA VAL A 51 -3.91 -4.38 10.55
C VAL A 51 -4.46 -5.80 10.44
N GLY A 52 -3.82 -6.60 9.61
CA GLY A 52 -4.23 -7.99 9.36
C GLY A 52 -5.12 -8.17 8.14
N ASP A 53 -5.67 -7.10 7.58
CA ASP A 53 -6.49 -7.18 6.38
C ASP A 53 -5.68 -7.58 5.15
N ALA A 54 -6.33 -8.33 4.25
CA ALA A 54 -5.79 -8.50 2.91
C ALA A 54 -5.97 -7.18 2.17
N ALA A 55 -4.92 -6.75 1.48
CA ALA A 55 -4.93 -5.50 0.71
C ALA A 55 -4.03 -5.64 -0.51
N TYR A 56 -4.16 -4.69 -1.43
CA TYR A 56 -3.35 -4.67 -2.64
C TYR A 56 -2.49 -3.42 -2.65
N ALA A 57 -1.21 -3.58 -2.94
CA ALA A 57 -0.36 -2.46 -3.31
C ALA A 57 -0.56 -2.23 -4.81
N VAL A 58 -1.13 -1.09 -5.16
CA VAL A 58 -1.44 -0.72 -6.54
C VAL A 58 -0.45 0.36 -6.95
N ILE A 59 0.41 0.06 -7.92
CA ILE A 59 1.51 0.95 -8.28
C ILE A 59 1.47 1.24 -9.78
N LYS A 60 1.28 2.50 -10.12
CA LYS A 60 1.34 2.94 -11.50
C LYS A 60 2.77 2.72 -12.03
N ALA A 61 2.88 2.20 -13.26
CA ALA A 61 4.18 1.88 -13.85
C ALA A 61 5.15 3.07 -13.83
N SER A 62 4.64 4.27 -14.05
CA SER A 62 5.46 5.50 -14.03
C SER A 62 5.98 5.89 -12.65
N ASP A 63 5.47 5.26 -11.59
CA ASP A 63 5.91 5.53 -10.21
C ASP A 63 6.95 4.52 -9.74
N VAL A 64 7.26 3.53 -10.55
CA VAL A 64 8.26 2.51 -10.20
C VAL A 64 9.64 2.96 -10.66
N MET A 65 10.53 3.11 -9.71
CA MET A 65 11.94 3.40 -10.00
C MET A 65 12.74 2.11 -9.99
N VAL A 66 13.85 2.10 -10.69
CA VAL A 66 14.72 0.92 -10.78
C VAL A 66 16.06 1.22 -10.14
N GLY A 67 16.48 0.33 -9.25
CA GLY A 67 17.82 0.35 -8.67
C GLY A 67 18.58 -0.89 -9.09
N LYS A 68 19.91 -0.79 -9.09
CA LYS A 68 20.81 -1.92 -9.39
C LYS A 68 22.17 -1.67 -8.72
N ASP A 69 22.76 -2.72 -8.18
CA ASP A 69 24.12 -2.69 -7.64
C ASP A 69 25.17 -2.87 -8.73
#